data_5c300ab8bef143da90faf37f1a7f0fe6
#
_entry.id   5c300ab8bef143da90faf37f1a7f0fe6
#
_cell.length_a   1.000
_cell.length_b   1.000
_cell.length_c   1.000
_cell.angle_alpha   90.00
_cell.angle_beta   90.00
_cell.angle_gamma   90.00
#
_symmetry.space_group_name_H-M   'P 1'
#
loop_
_entity.id
_entity.type
_entity.pdbx_description
1 polymer ?
#
loop_
_entity_poly.entity_id
_entity_poly.type
_entity_poly.pdbx_seq_one_letter_code
_entity_poly.pdbx_strand_id
1 'polypeptide(L)'
;MKSGKIIALGLAAMCAFGAWGCGNDKKDAAPANSGKIVVVSREDGSGTRGAFIELFGIEKKGQDGKKVDTTTENASITNSTAVMMTTVAGNKDAIGYISLGSLNDSVKALKIDGAEASAANIKNGSYKIARPFNIVTKGDVKPATQDFMAFIMSKEGQQVVSANGYIGDDKAAPYNGSKQSGKIVVAGSSSVTPVMEKLKEAYKKVNPDVNIEVQQSDSTTGVKSAISGICDIGMASRELKKSEIDAGVKNTVIATDGIAVIVNKDSKVNNLTKTQVADIFTGKVTEWSKL
;
A
#
# COMPACT_ATOMS: atom_id res chain seq x y z
N MET A 1 75.67 -5.26 -28.96
CA MET A 1 76.85 -4.80 -28.17
C MET A 1 76.41 -4.69 -26.71
N LYS A 2 77.14 -5.46 -25.84
CA LYS A 2 77.38 -5.31 -24.37
C LYS A 2 76.11 -5.24 -23.49
N SER A 3 75.70 -6.30 -22.79
CA SER A 3 76.39 -7.02 -21.71
C SER A 3 76.48 -6.20 -20.41
N GLY A 4 75.83 -6.68 -19.36
CA GLY A 4 75.92 -6.21 -17.99
C GLY A 4 75.15 -7.11 -17.05
N LYS A 5 75.69 -8.24 -16.62
CA LYS A 5 75.26 -9.09 -15.50
C LYS A 5 75.81 -8.50 -14.18
N ILE A 6 75.11 -8.62 -13.07
CA ILE A 6 75.60 -8.79 -11.69
C ILE A 6 74.40 -9.23 -10.87
N ILE A 7 74.25 -10.47 -10.42
CA ILE A 7 74.74 -11.28 -9.30
C ILE A 7 74.34 -10.72 -7.92
N ALA A 8 73.39 -11.43 -7.36
CA ALA A 8 73.24 -12.11 -6.06
C ALA A 8 73.61 -11.37 -4.75
N LEU A 9 72.75 -11.43 -3.80
CA LEU A 9 73.04 -12.13 -2.52
C LEU A 9 71.73 -12.26 -1.72
N GLY A 10 71.46 -13.43 -1.27
CA GLY A 10 70.35 -13.80 -0.45
C GLY A 10 70.57 -13.44 1.05
N LEU A 11 69.48 -13.31 1.73
CA LEU A 11 69.42 -13.56 3.19
C LEU A 11 68.11 -14.23 3.50
N ALA A 12 68.21 -15.47 3.92
CA ALA A 12 67.14 -16.21 4.53
C ALA A 12 66.92 -15.69 5.96
N ALA A 13 65.70 -15.35 6.27
CA ALA A 13 65.24 -15.21 7.67
C ALA A 13 63.98 -16.06 7.84
N MET A 14 64.15 -17.21 8.47
CA MET A 14 63.07 -17.99 9.10
C MET A 14 62.44 -17.15 10.16
N CYS A 15 61.14 -16.95 10.12
CA CYS A 15 60.33 -16.63 11.31
C CYS A 15 59.10 -17.48 11.34
N ALA A 16 59.09 -18.26 12.32
CA ALA A 16 58.11 -19.04 13.07
C ALA A 16 56.61 -18.95 12.68
N PHE A 17 56.08 -20.14 12.66
CA PHE A 17 54.63 -20.47 12.69
C PHE A 17 53.86 -19.69 13.75
N GLY A 18 52.87 -18.95 13.30
CA GLY A 18 51.74 -18.51 14.10
C GLY A 18 50.48 -19.02 13.41
N ALA A 19 49.99 -20.19 13.81
CA ALA A 19 48.67 -20.67 13.46
C ALA A 19 47.66 -19.79 14.18
N TRP A 20 47.08 -18.83 13.45
CA TRP A 20 45.86 -18.18 13.89
C TRP A 20 44.70 -18.79 13.12
N GLY A 21 43.84 -19.43 13.93
CA GLY A 21 42.64 -20.08 13.47
C GLY A 21 41.77 -19.15 12.68
N CYS A 22 41.26 -19.64 11.55
CA CYS A 22 40.08 -19.13 10.92
C CYS A 22 38.93 -19.22 11.94
N GLY A 23 38.73 -18.13 12.67
CA GLY A 23 37.47 -17.86 13.33
C GLY A 23 36.41 -17.76 12.24
N ASN A 24 35.51 -18.73 12.26
CA ASN A 24 34.31 -18.72 11.47
C ASN A 24 33.44 -17.60 12.07
N ASP A 25 33.63 -16.34 11.60
CA ASP A 25 32.73 -15.25 11.87
C ASP A 25 31.38 -15.61 11.26
N LYS A 26 30.63 -16.45 11.96
CA LYS A 26 29.16 -16.39 11.89
C LYS A 26 28.86 -14.95 12.29
N LYS A 27 28.58 -14.10 11.30
CA LYS A 27 27.80 -12.89 11.52
C LYS A 27 26.51 -13.37 12.17
N ASP A 28 26.47 -13.29 13.48
CA ASP A 28 25.23 -13.40 14.23
C ASP A 28 24.32 -12.32 13.64
N ALA A 29 23.40 -12.77 12.81
CA ALA A 29 22.34 -11.90 12.31
C ALA A 29 21.64 -11.42 13.58
N ALA A 30 21.69 -10.11 13.84
CA ALA A 30 20.98 -9.51 14.95
C ALA A 30 19.56 -10.08 14.97
N PRO A 31 19.04 -10.49 16.16
CA PRO A 31 17.73 -11.09 16.24
C PRO A 31 16.71 -10.15 15.57
N ALA A 32 15.92 -10.69 14.66
CA ALA A 32 14.89 -9.92 14.00
C ALA A 32 13.94 -9.35 15.07
N ASN A 33 13.66 -8.04 15.03
CA ASN A 33 12.82 -7.31 15.98
C ASN A 33 13.39 -7.18 17.41
N SER A 34 14.68 -6.98 17.58
CA SER A 34 15.30 -6.69 18.89
C SER A 34 15.50 -5.20 19.17
N GLY A 35 15.19 -4.33 18.22
CA GLY A 35 15.47 -2.91 18.24
C GLY A 35 14.27 -2.01 18.46
N LYS A 36 14.49 -0.70 18.22
CA LYS A 36 13.44 0.32 18.20
C LYS A 36 12.52 0.09 17.02
N ILE A 37 11.23 0.21 17.26
CA ILE A 37 10.23 0.15 16.18
C ILE A 37 10.43 1.33 15.23
N VAL A 38 10.54 1.05 13.93
CA VAL A 38 10.56 2.05 12.87
C VAL A 38 9.16 2.14 12.28
N VAL A 39 8.42 3.17 12.67
CA VAL A 39 7.07 3.43 12.15
C VAL A 39 7.18 4.01 10.74
N VAL A 40 6.50 3.39 9.79
CA VAL A 40 6.39 3.87 8.41
C VAL A 40 4.93 4.22 8.14
N SER A 41 4.68 5.48 7.78
CA SER A 41 3.35 5.99 7.47
C SER A 41 3.26 6.51 6.03
N ARG A 42 2.09 6.96 5.66
CA ARG A 42 1.80 7.51 4.34
C ARG A 42 1.66 9.03 4.42
N GLU A 43 1.74 9.66 3.28
CA GLU A 43 1.52 11.10 3.06
C GLU A 43 0.10 11.55 3.47
N ASP A 44 -0.09 12.82 3.77
CA ASP A 44 -1.35 13.38 4.28
C ASP A 44 -2.54 13.22 3.33
N GLY A 45 -2.32 13.24 2.02
CA GLY A 45 -3.35 13.02 1.01
C GLY A 45 -3.80 11.58 0.88
N SER A 46 -3.07 10.63 1.48
CA SER A 46 -3.32 9.20 1.36
C SER A 46 -4.66 8.79 1.97
N GLY A 47 -5.51 8.17 1.15
CA GLY A 47 -6.75 7.56 1.64
C GLY A 47 -6.48 6.37 2.57
N THR A 48 -5.39 5.63 2.34
CA THR A 48 -5.00 4.52 3.21
C THR A 48 -4.61 5.02 4.60
N ARG A 49 -3.85 6.13 4.70
CA ARG A 49 -3.55 6.76 5.98
C ARG A 49 -4.84 7.21 6.68
N GLY A 50 -5.72 7.93 5.97
CA GLY A 50 -6.97 8.40 6.56
C GLY A 50 -7.82 7.26 7.14
N ALA A 51 -8.05 6.20 6.37
CA ALA A 51 -8.80 5.03 6.84
C ALA A 51 -8.06 4.29 7.99
N PHE A 52 -6.74 4.15 7.90
CA PHE A 52 -5.93 3.50 8.92
C PHE A 52 -6.02 4.22 10.28
N ILE A 53 -5.79 5.54 10.30
CA ILE A 53 -5.82 6.30 11.56
C ILE A 53 -7.21 6.34 12.19
N GLU A 54 -8.26 6.36 11.38
CA GLU A 54 -9.64 6.27 11.84
C GLU A 54 -9.96 4.89 12.43
N LEU A 55 -9.69 3.83 11.66
CA LEU A 55 -10.00 2.45 12.05
C LEU A 55 -9.22 2.00 13.29
N PHE A 56 -7.98 2.42 13.46
CA PHE A 56 -7.18 2.12 14.65
C PHE A 56 -7.39 3.10 15.80
N GLY A 57 -8.16 4.19 15.61
CA GLY A 57 -8.41 5.20 16.64
C GLY A 57 -7.17 6.04 16.97
N ILE A 58 -6.27 6.20 15.99
CA ILE A 58 -5.11 7.10 16.05
C ILE A 58 -5.59 8.54 15.84
N GLU A 59 -6.59 8.74 14.99
CA GLU A 59 -7.27 10.02 14.83
C GLU A 59 -8.08 10.36 16.08
N LYS A 60 -7.88 11.52 16.67
CA LYS A 60 -8.57 11.99 17.88
C LYS A 60 -9.37 13.25 17.59
N LYS A 61 -10.44 13.49 18.36
CA LYS A 61 -11.10 14.79 18.35
C LYS A 61 -10.29 15.77 19.19
N GLY A 62 -9.88 16.88 18.60
CA GLY A 62 -9.28 18.01 19.30
C GLY A 62 -10.31 18.75 20.17
N GLN A 63 -9.86 19.72 20.96
CA GLN A 63 -10.72 20.55 21.80
C GLN A 63 -11.72 21.40 20.98
N ASP A 64 -11.35 21.74 19.75
CA ASP A 64 -12.18 22.46 18.77
C ASP A 64 -13.16 21.52 18.00
N GLY A 65 -13.21 20.25 18.37
CA GLY A 65 -14.04 19.23 17.71
C GLY A 65 -13.51 18.73 16.37
N LYS A 66 -12.40 19.28 15.89
CA LYS A 66 -11.76 18.79 14.66
C LYS A 66 -11.01 17.49 14.90
N LYS A 67 -10.94 16.69 13.86
CA LYS A 67 -10.17 15.45 13.86
C LYS A 67 -8.67 15.79 13.71
N VAL A 68 -7.84 15.24 14.58
CA VAL A 68 -6.39 15.42 14.60
C VAL A 68 -5.74 14.05 14.45
N ASP A 69 -4.87 13.93 13.45
CA ASP A 69 -3.99 12.77 13.31
C ASP A 69 -2.89 12.84 14.36
N THR A 70 -2.82 11.82 15.22
CA THR A 70 -1.81 11.71 16.29
C THR A 70 -0.70 10.71 15.94
N THR A 71 -0.52 10.40 14.67
CA THR A 71 0.64 9.60 14.22
C THR A 71 1.94 10.25 14.69
N THR A 72 2.85 9.46 15.22
CA THR A 72 4.14 9.97 15.74
C THR A 72 4.90 10.78 14.67
N GLU A 73 5.46 11.92 15.05
CA GLU A 73 6.29 12.76 14.18
C GLU A 73 7.58 12.06 13.73
N ASN A 74 7.99 11.00 14.44
CA ASN A 74 9.15 10.18 14.09
C ASN A 74 8.85 9.16 12.99
N ALA A 75 7.63 9.10 12.46
CA ALA A 75 7.28 8.18 11.39
C ALA A 75 7.97 8.56 10.08
N SER A 76 8.57 7.58 9.41
CA SER A 76 9.05 7.73 8.03
C SER A 76 7.85 7.82 7.10
N ILE A 77 7.79 8.87 6.27
CA ILE A 77 6.65 9.10 5.37
C ILE A 77 6.96 8.58 3.96
N THR A 78 6.03 7.81 3.42
CA THR A 78 6.09 7.28 2.05
C THR A 78 4.90 7.82 1.24
N ASN A 79 5.09 7.92 -0.09
CA ASN A 79 4.11 8.53 -1.00
C ASN A 79 3.37 7.53 -1.90
N SER A 80 3.55 6.24 -1.69
CA SER A 80 2.83 5.20 -2.44
C SER A 80 2.82 3.86 -1.73
N THR A 81 1.92 2.96 -2.14
CA THR A 81 1.85 1.58 -1.65
C THR A 81 3.14 0.81 -1.93
N ALA A 82 3.72 0.96 -3.12
CA ALA A 82 4.96 0.29 -3.50
C ALA A 82 6.16 0.74 -2.66
N VAL A 83 6.31 2.04 -2.42
CA VAL A 83 7.37 2.59 -1.57
C VAL A 83 7.21 2.13 -0.12
N MET A 84 5.98 2.08 0.41
CA MET A 84 5.71 1.52 1.74
C MET A 84 6.21 0.08 1.84
N MET A 85 5.85 -0.78 0.89
CA MET A 85 6.27 -2.18 0.87
C MET A 85 7.80 -2.32 0.81
N THR A 86 8.45 -1.58 -0.09
CA THR A 86 9.92 -1.61 -0.22
C THR A 86 10.61 -1.15 1.05
N THR A 87 10.10 -0.09 1.69
CA THR A 87 10.65 0.45 2.94
C THR A 87 10.55 -0.57 4.07
N VAL A 88 9.39 -1.22 4.24
CA VAL A 88 9.19 -2.25 5.28
C VAL A 88 10.00 -3.51 4.97
N ALA A 89 10.06 -3.94 3.70
CA ALA A 89 10.86 -5.08 3.30
C ALA A 89 12.38 -4.86 3.54
N GLY A 90 12.85 -3.64 3.41
CA GLY A 90 14.25 -3.27 3.60
C GLY A 90 14.68 -3.07 5.06
N ASN A 91 13.76 -3.06 6.02
CA ASN A 91 14.07 -2.78 7.43
C ASN A 91 13.39 -3.80 8.36
N LYS A 92 14.19 -4.58 9.09
CA LYS A 92 13.72 -5.66 9.99
C LYS A 92 12.87 -5.15 11.15
N ASP A 93 13.05 -3.91 11.55
CA ASP A 93 12.34 -3.29 12.68
C ASP A 93 11.17 -2.41 12.25
N ALA A 94 10.89 -2.33 10.92
CA ALA A 94 9.82 -1.52 10.39
C ALA A 94 8.44 -2.16 10.56
N ILE A 95 7.46 -1.28 10.79
CA ILE A 95 6.03 -1.57 10.72
C ILE A 95 5.36 -0.53 9.83
N GLY A 96 4.45 -0.97 8.97
CA GLY A 96 3.69 -0.12 8.07
C GLY A 96 2.31 -0.70 7.79
N TYR A 97 1.62 -0.17 6.80
CA TYR A 97 0.30 -0.64 6.40
C TYR A 97 0.06 -0.42 4.90
N ILE A 98 -0.66 -1.35 4.29
CA ILE A 98 -0.98 -1.32 2.85
C ILE A 98 -2.41 -1.80 2.60
N SER A 99 -2.87 -1.58 1.37
CA SER A 99 -4.02 -2.29 0.79
C SER A 99 -3.76 -3.81 0.79
N LEU A 100 -4.72 -4.59 1.25
CA LEU A 100 -4.63 -6.06 1.28
C LEU A 100 -4.44 -6.64 -0.14
N GLY A 101 -5.12 -6.09 -1.15
CA GLY A 101 -4.96 -6.54 -2.53
C GLY A 101 -3.58 -6.25 -3.14
N SER A 102 -2.73 -5.47 -2.45
CA SER A 102 -1.33 -5.24 -2.86
C SER A 102 -0.34 -6.14 -2.12
N LEU A 103 -0.80 -6.96 -1.16
CA LEU A 103 0.08 -7.81 -0.36
C LEU A 103 0.77 -8.86 -1.22
N ASN A 104 2.08 -9.03 -1.02
CA ASN A 104 2.88 -10.08 -1.65
C ASN A 104 3.98 -10.59 -0.70
N ASP A 105 4.76 -11.54 -1.14
CA ASP A 105 5.78 -12.25 -0.33
C ASP A 105 7.00 -11.40 0.08
N SER A 106 7.08 -10.13 -0.30
CA SER A 106 8.16 -9.24 0.12
C SER A 106 8.05 -8.77 1.57
N VAL A 107 6.81 -8.79 2.12
CA VAL A 107 6.49 -8.38 3.48
C VAL A 107 5.56 -9.40 4.13
N LYS A 108 5.42 -9.33 5.46
CA LYS A 108 4.51 -10.19 6.22
C LYS A 108 3.36 -9.35 6.78
N ALA A 109 2.12 -9.78 6.52
CA ALA A 109 0.94 -9.22 7.18
C ALA A 109 0.79 -9.81 8.59
N LEU A 110 0.47 -8.95 9.55
CA LEU A 110 0.16 -9.33 10.92
C LEU A 110 -1.32 -9.66 11.07
N LYS A 111 -1.62 -10.61 11.96
CA LYS A 111 -2.97 -10.75 12.50
C LYS A 111 -3.30 -9.55 13.37
N ILE A 112 -4.55 -9.13 13.35
CA ILE A 112 -5.05 -8.07 14.24
C ILE A 112 -6.15 -8.68 15.10
N ASP A 113 -5.99 -8.59 16.42
CA ASP A 113 -6.86 -9.23 17.42
C ASP A 113 -7.09 -10.74 17.10
N GLY A 114 -6.05 -11.42 16.62
CA GLY A 114 -6.06 -12.83 16.24
C GLY A 114 -6.60 -13.13 14.83
N ALA A 115 -7.22 -12.16 14.15
CA ALA A 115 -7.78 -12.34 12.82
C ALA A 115 -6.75 -12.05 11.72
N GLU A 116 -6.68 -12.91 10.69
CA GLU A 116 -5.85 -12.69 9.50
C GLU A 116 -6.48 -11.67 8.58
N ALA A 117 -5.65 -10.80 8.00
CA ALA A 117 -6.05 -9.92 6.91
C ALA A 117 -6.32 -10.75 5.65
N SER A 118 -7.58 -11.06 5.39
CA SER A 118 -8.02 -11.80 4.21
C SER A 118 -9.41 -11.37 3.75
N ALA A 119 -9.70 -11.51 2.46
CA ALA A 119 -11.02 -11.19 1.91
C ALA A 119 -12.13 -12.01 2.61
N ALA A 120 -11.86 -13.28 2.93
CA ALA A 120 -12.81 -14.15 3.64
C ALA A 120 -13.13 -13.62 5.04
N ASN A 121 -12.10 -13.21 5.80
CA ASN A 121 -12.27 -12.68 7.16
C ASN A 121 -12.90 -11.27 7.18
N ILE A 122 -12.76 -10.51 6.11
CA ILE A 122 -13.48 -9.24 5.97
C ILE A 122 -14.95 -9.51 5.66
N LYS A 123 -15.26 -10.42 4.73
CA LYS A 123 -16.63 -10.79 4.39
C LYS A 123 -17.43 -11.35 5.58
N ASN A 124 -16.80 -12.15 6.44
CA ASN A 124 -17.44 -12.72 7.63
C ASN A 124 -17.38 -11.81 8.88
N GLY A 125 -16.74 -10.63 8.79
CA GLY A 125 -16.64 -9.64 9.85
C GLY A 125 -15.62 -9.93 10.94
N SER A 126 -14.82 -11.00 10.84
CA SER A 126 -13.77 -11.29 11.83
C SER A 126 -12.57 -10.34 11.71
N TYR A 127 -12.23 -9.88 10.49
CA TYR A 127 -11.24 -8.83 10.26
C TYR A 127 -11.94 -7.50 9.94
N LYS A 128 -11.84 -6.54 10.86
CA LYS A 128 -12.62 -5.28 10.80
C LYS A 128 -11.89 -4.10 10.18
N ILE A 129 -10.64 -4.29 9.76
CA ILE A 129 -9.82 -3.21 9.20
C ILE A 129 -10.01 -3.19 7.68
N ALA A 130 -11.12 -2.63 7.25
CA ALA A 130 -11.53 -2.55 5.85
C ALA A 130 -12.15 -1.19 5.53
N ARG A 131 -12.14 -0.83 4.24
CA ARG A 131 -12.58 0.47 3.73
C ARG A 131 -13.10 0.33 2.30
N PRO A 132 -13.91 1.29 1.80
CA PRO A 132 -14.31 1.29 0.40
C PRO A 132 -13.16 1.75 -0.51
N PHE A 133 -13.14 1.20 -1.70
CA PHE A 133 -12.50 1.78 -2.87
C PHE A 133 -13.55 2.48 -3.70
N ASN A 134 -13.31 3.75 -3.97
CA ASN A 134 -14.25 4.63 -4.62
C ASN A 134 -13.68 5.15 -5.94
N ILE A 135 -14.53 5.27 -6.93
CA ILE A 135 -14.34 6.16 -8.07
C ILE A 135 -15.28 7.34 -7.94
N VAL A 136 -14.83 8.51 -8.36
CA VAL A 136 -15.58 9.74 -8.30
C VAL A 136 -15.58 10.45 -9.66
N THR A 137 -16.73 11.01 -10.02
CA THR A 137 -16.89 11.83 -11.21
C THR A 137 -17.58 13.13 -10.85
N LYS A 138 -17.50 14.14 -11.70
CA LYS A 138 -18.20 15.40 -11.53
C LYS A 138 -18.81 15.90 -12.85
N GLY A 139 -20.02 16.48 -12.77
CA GLY A 139 -20.70 17.02 -13.94
C GLY A 139 -21.14 15.94 -14.93
N ASP A 140 -21.16 16.30 -16.20
CA ASP A 140 -21.53 15.41 -17.30
C ASP A 140 -20.36 14.47 -17.62
N VAL A 141 -20.64 13.18 -17.57
CA VAL A 141 -19.65 12.13 -17.80
C VAL A 141 -19.70 11.73 -19.28
N LYS A 142 -18.55 11.69 -19.95
CA LYS A 142 -18.43 11.27 -21.36
C LYS A 142 -18.97 9.85 -21.57
N PRO A 143 -19.55 9.52 -22.73
CA PRO A 143 -20.11 8.20 -23.00
C PRO A 143 -19.11 7.05 -22.75
N ALA A 144 -17.87 7.19 -23.21
CA ALA A 144 -16.84 6.17 -22.98
C ALA A 144 -16.51 5.99 -21.48
N THR A 145 -16.52 7.07 -20.70
CA THR A 145 -16.30 7.01 -19.24
C THR A 145 -17.48 6.35 -18.54
N GLN A 146 -18.73 6.66 -18.95
CA GLN A 146 -19.92 6.00 -18.41
C GLN A 146 -19.90 4.50 -18.67
N ASP A 147 -19.53 4.11 -19.89
CA ASP A 147 -19.46 2.71 -20.29
C ASP A 147 -18.35 1.95 -19.53
N PHE A 148 -17.17 2.58 -19.34
CA PHE A 148 -16.11 2.00 -18.50
C PHE A 148 -16.56 1.83 -17.04
N MET A 149 -17.26 2.81 -16.47
CA MET A 149 -17.84 2.68 -15.13
C MET A 149 -18.88 1.56 -15.06
N ALA A 150 -19.72 1.41 -16.11
CA ALA A 150 -20.68 0.30 -16.21
C ALA A 150 -19.95 -1.05 -16.27
N PHE A 151 -18.83 -1.13 -17.01
CA PHE A 151 -17.98 -2.33 -17.02
C PHE A 151 -17.40 -2.64 -15.64
N ILE A 152 -16.85 -1.65 -14.94
CA ILE A 152 -16.30 -1.83 -13.58
C ILE A 152 -17.36 -2.43 -12.65
N MET A 153 -18.59 -1.96 -12.73
CA MET A 153 -19.70 -2.40 -11.87
C MET A 153 -20.42 -3.64 -12.39
N SER A 154 -20.05 -4.16 -13.56
CA SER A 154 -20.62 -5.40 -14.11
C SER A 154 -20.05 -6.65 -13.47
N LYS A 155 -20.69 -7.79 -13.71
CA LYS A 155 -20.21 -9.11 -13.29
C LYS A 155 -18.76 -9.37 -13.72
N GLU A 156 -18.42 -9.03 -14.96
CA GLU A 156 -17.08 -9.20 -15.53
C GLU A 156 -16.07 -8.31 -14.83
N GLY A 157 -16.39 -7.04 -14.57
CA GLY A 157 -15.55 -6.12 -13.81
C GLY A 157 -15.38 -6.54 -12.36
N GLN A 158 -16.46 -6.99 -11.71
CA GLN A 158 -16.43 -7.44 -10.31
C GLN A 158 -15.72 -8.80 -10.15
N GLN A 159 -15.68 -9.63 -11.18
CA GLN A 159 -14.82 -10.81 -11.23
C GLN A 159 -13.33 -10.42 -11.26
N VAL A 160 -12.95 -9.36 -12.01
CA VAL A 160 -11.58 -8.83 -12.00
C VAL A 160 -11.23 -8.31 -10.61
N VAL A 161 -12.13 -7.58 -9.96
CA VAL A 161 -11.96 -7.09 -8.57
C VAL A 161 -11.67 -8.26 -7.62
N SER A 162 -12.52 -9.29 -7.63
CA SER A 162 -12.42 -10.43 -6.72
C SER A 162 -11.18 -11.30 -7.01
N ALA A 163 -10.81 -11.49 -8.27
CA ALA A 163 -9.62 -12.24 -8.67
C ALA A 163 -8.30 -11.57 -8.25
N ASN A 164 -8.33 -10.27 -7.94
CA ASN A 164 -7.17 -9.52 -7.47
C ASN A 164 -7.18 -9.26 -5.94
N GLY A 165 -7.93 -10.06 -5.17
CA GLY A 165 -7.88 -10.05 -3.70
C GLY A 165 -8.73 -8.98 -3.02
N TYR A 166 -9.58 -8.28 -3.76
CA TYR A 166 -10.55 -7.31 -3.23
C TYR A 166 -11.92 -7.95 -3.08
N ILE A 167 -12.81 -7.31 -2.34
CA ILE A 167 -14.18 -7.77 -2.16
C ILE A 167 -15.07 -6.99 -3.12
N GLY A 168 -15.51 -7.68 -4.18
CA GLY A 168 -16.44 -7.16 -5.18
C GLY A 168 -17.91 -7.45 -4.84
N ASP A 169 -18.80 -7.03 -5.73
CA ASP A 169 -20.23 -7.36 -5.70
C ASP A 169 -20.49 -8.69 -6.42
N ASP A 170 -20.77 -9.73 -5.66
CA ASP A 170 -21.09 -11.09 -6.20
C ASP A 170 -22.46 -11.14 -6.90
N LYS A 171 -23.27 -10.07 -6.81
CA LYS A 171 -24.61 -9.98 -7.41
C LYS A 171 -24.68 -9.03 -8.63
N ALA A 172 -23.52 -8.53 -9.07
CA ALA A 172 -23.44 -7.62 -10.21
C ALA A 172 -24.03 -8.25 -11.48
N ALA A 173 -24.78 -7.45 -12.23
CA ALA A 173 -25.36 -7.88 -13.51
C ALA A 173 -24.28 -8.02 -14.60
N PRO A 174 -24.49 -8.87 -15.62
CA PRO A 174 -23.58 -8.95 -16.75
C PRO A 174 -23.36 -7.58 -17.43
N TYR A 175 -22.15 -7.40 -17.97
CA TYR A 175 -21.86 -6.20 -18.75
C TYR A 175 -22.71 -6.16 -20.04
N ASN A 176 -23.41 -5.06 -20.20
CA ASN A 176 -24.26 -4.80 -21.36
C ASN A 176 -23.93 -3.43 -21.95
N GLY A 177 -22.63 -3.19 -22.20
CA GLY A 177 -22.17 -1.93 -22.78
C GLY A 177 -22.11 -1.97 -24.29
N SER A 178 -21.80 -0.83 -24.88
CA SER A 178 -21.71 -0.62 -26.31
C SER A 178 -20.28 -0.31 -26.76
N LYS A 179 -20.03 -0.40 -28.07
CA LYS A 179 -18.76 0.02 -28.66
C LYS A 179 -18.52 1.51 -28.37
N GLN A 180 -17.39 1.80 -27.77
CA GLN A 180 -16.96 3.14 -27.42
C GLN A 180 -15.58 3.43 -28.04
N SER A 181 -15.24 4.70 -28.12
CA SER A 181 -13.91 5.18 -28.51
C SER A 181 -13.57 6.45 -27.74
N GLY A 182 -12.30 6.84 -27.78
CA GLY A 182 -11.81 8.07 -27.16
C GLY A 182 -10.87 7.83 -25.98
N LYS A 183 -10.59 8.90 -25.25
CA LYS A 183 -9.63 8.89 -24.11
C LYS A 183 -10.36 9.09 -22.80
N ILE A 184 -9.98 8.29 -21.79
CA ILE A 184 -10.39 8.41 -20.40
C ILE A 184 -9.14 8.62 -19.56
N VAL A 185 -9.13 9.64 -18.70
CA VAL A 185 -8.07 9.88 -17.71
C VAL A 185 -8.61 9.52 -16.34
N VAL A 186 -7.93 8.56 -15.69
CA VAL A 186 -8.22 8.11 -14.34
C VAL A 186 -7.06 8.53 -13.44
N ALA A 187 -7.31 9.21 -12.33
CA ALA A 187 -6.23 9.69 -11.46
C ALA A 187 -6.52 9.47 -9.98
N GLY A 188 -5.50 9.23 -9.18
CA GLY A 188 -5.63 9.23 -7.72
C GLY A 188 -4.95 8.06 -7.00
N SER A 189 -5.64 7.52 -6.01
CA SER A 189 -5.12 6.59 -5.00
C SER A 189 -4.18 5.50 -5.52
N SER A 190 -2.95 5.48 -5.01
CA SER A 190 -1.96 4.43 -5.28
C SER A 190 -2.41 3.03 -4.83
N SER A 191 -3.36 2.93 -3.89
CA SER A 191 -3.93 1.64 -3.46
C SER A 191 -5.00 1.12 -4.42
N VAL A 192 -5.71 2.01 -5.12
CA VAL A 192 -6.72 1.64 -6.13
C VAL A 192 -6.06 1.36 -7.48
N THR A 193 -4.93 1.99 -7.77
CA THR A 193 -4.23 1.87 -9.06
C THR A 193 -4.04 0.42 -9.52
N PRO A 194 -3.58 -0.56 -8.68
CA PRO A 194 -3.39 -1.93 -9.15
C PRO A 194 -4.65 -2.58 -9.71
N VAL A 195 -5.80 -2.46 -9.02
CA VAL A 195 -7.05 -3.03 -9.51
C VAL A 195 -7.61 -2.25 -10.70
N MET A 196 -7.40 -0.93 -10.75
CA MET A 196 -7.82 -0.11 -11.87
C MET A 196 -7.07 -0.46 -13.16
N GLU A 197 -5.78 -0.77 -13.08
CA GLU A 197 -5.01 -1.27 -14.23
C GLU A 197 -5.55 -2.63 -14.72
N LYS A 198 -5.94 -3.53 -13.82
CA LYS A 198 -6.55 -4.81 -14.21
C LYS A 198 -7.93 -4.63 -14.84
N LEU A 199 -8.73 -3.71 -14.33
CA LEU A 199 -10.02 -3.36 -14.92
C LEU A 199 -9.85 -2.75 -16.31
N LYS A 200 -8.89 -1.85 -16.48
CA LYS A 200 -8.52 -1.27 -17.78
C LYS A 200 -8.09 -2.35 -18.78
N GLU A 201 -7.18 -3.27 -18.37
CA GLU A 201 -6.74 -4.41 -19.21
C GLU A 201 -7.92 -5.28 -19.65
N ALA A 202 -8.86 -5.56 -18.74
CA ALA A 202 -10.03 -6.36 -19.04
C ALA A 202 -11.03 -5.61 -19.97
N TYR A 203 -11.28 -4.33 -19.69
CA TYR A 203 -12.17 -3.50 -20.51
C TYR A 203 -11.64 -3.32 -21.94
N LYS A 204 -10.31 -3.19 -22.12
CA LYS A 204 -9.71 -3.06 -23.44
C LYS A 204 -9.98 -4.25 -24.36
N LYS A 205 -10.27 -5.44 -23.81
CA LYS A 205 -10.64 -6.63 -24.62
C LYS A 205 -12.02 -6.49 -25.26
N VAL A 206 -12.92 -5.74 -24.64
CA VAL A 206 -14.30 -5.51 -25.13
C VAL A 206 -14.44 -4.17 -25.86
N ASN A 207 -13.64 -3.18 -25.52
CA ASN A 207 -13.59 -1.85 -26.12
C ASN A 207 -12.15 -1.41 -26.47
N PRO A 208 -11.54 -2.00 -27.54
CA PRO A 208 -10.13 -1.78 -27.89
C PRO A 208 -9.82 -0.33 -28.34
N ASP A 209 -10.83 0.42 -28.81
CA ASP A 209 -10.68 1.77 -29.32
C ASP A 209 -10.75 2.84 -28.21
N VAL A 210 -10.95 2.43 -26.94
CA VAL A 210 -10.86 3.33 -25.78
C VAL A 210 -9.44 3.31 -25.23
N ASN A 211 -8.84 4.50 -25.13
CA ASN A 211 -7.55 4.69 -24.49
C ASN A 211 -7.73 5.15 -23.05
N ILE A 212 -7.41 4.31 -22.06
CA ILE A 212 -7.50 4.64 -20.64
C ILE A 212 -6.10 4.90 -20.11
N GLU A 213 -5.89 6.11 -19.57
CA GLU A 213 -4.67 6.52 -18.90
C GLU A 213 -4.91 6.52 -17.38
N VAL A 214 -4.12 5.77 -16.63
CA VAL A 214 -4.19 5.71 -15.16
C VAL A 214 -2.99 6.43 -14.56
N GLN A 215 -3.25 7.50 -13.81
CA GLN A 215 -2.26 8.35 -13.18
C GLN A 215 -2.29 8.15 -11.67
N GLN A 216 -1.23 7.55 -11.14
CA GLN A 216 -1.11 7.30 -9.71
C GLN A 216 -0.74 8.56 -8.93
N SER A 217 -1.49 8.83 -7.86
CA SER A 217 -1.18 9.83 -6.84
C SER A 217 -1.76 9.39 -5.48
N ASP A 218 -2.29 10.31 -4.70
CA ASP A 218 -3.07 10.04 -3.49
C ASP A 218 -4.57 10.25 -3.70
N SER A 219 -5.39 9.84 -2.72
CA SER A 219 -6.86 9.95 -2.82
C SER A 219 -7.36 11.39 -2.85
N THR A 220 -6.75 12.29 -2.09
CA THR A 220 -7.17 13.69 -2.03
C THR A 220 -6.88 14.39 -3.36
N THR A 221 -5.72 14.13 -3.95
CA THR A 221 -5.34 14.62 -5.28
C THR A 221 -6.27 14.07 -6.35
N GLY A 222 -6.61 12.76 -6.31
CA GLY A 222 -7.54 12.15 -7.25
C GLY A 222 -8.92 12.78 -7.22
N VAL A 223 -9.50 12.95 -6.03
CA VAL A 223 -10.82 13.60 -5.87
C VAL A 223 -10.78 15.06 -6.33
N LYS A 224 -9.74 15.82 -5.97
CA LYS A 224 -9.57 17.21 -6.43
C LYS A 224 -9.44 17.30 -7.95
N SER A 225 -8.72 16.37 -8.58
CA SER A 225 -8.57 16.31 -10.03
C SER A 225 -9.92 16.08 -10.74
N ALA A 226 -10.78 15.21 -10.19
CA ALA A 226 -12.13 15.02 -10.69
C ALA A 226 -12.99 16.27 -10.47
N ILE A 227 -12.91 16.91 -9.30
CA ILE A 227 -13.65 18.17 -9.02
C ILE A 227 -13.27 19.27 -10.01
N SER A 228 -12.00 19.37 -10.40
CA SER A 228 -11.47 20.39 -11.30
C SER A 228 -11.55 20.00 -12.78
N GLY A 229 -12.07 18.81 -13.13
CA GLY A 229 -12.14 18.34 -14.51
C GLY A 229 -10.77 17.99 -15.14
N ILE A 230 -9.71 17.83 -14.33
CA ILE A 230 -8.37 17.42 -14.80
C ILE A 230 -8.36 15.93 -15.17
N CYS A 231 -9.18 15.12 -14.52
CA CYS A 231 -9.40 13.73 -14.89
C CYS A 231 -10.91 13.45 -15.05
N ASP A 232 -11.23 12.39 -15.80
CA ASP A 232 -12.60 11.92 -16.00
C ASP A 232 -13.10 11.13 -14.78
N ILE A 233 -12.20 10.39 -14.13
CA ILE A 233 -12.45 9.56 -12.95
C ILE A 233 -11.37 9.82 -11.91
N GLY A 234 -11.77 10.22 -10.69
CA GLY A 234 -10.90 10.26 -9.53
C GLY A 234 -10.97 8.94 -8.76
N MET A 235 -9.84 8.52 -8.14
CA MET A 235 -9.77 7.31 -7.31
C MET A 235 -9.53 7.66 -5.85
N ALA A 236 -10.31 7.10 -4.94
CA ALA A 236 -10.12 7.25 -3.50
C ALA A 236 -10.22 5.91 -2.77
N SER A 237 -9.33 5.69 -1.79
CA SER A 237 -9.28 4.50 -0.96
C SER A 237 -9.70 4.80 0.50
N ARG A 238 -10.74 5.57 0.66
CA ARG A 238 -11.42 5.98 1.89
C ARG A 238 -12.80 6.50 1.59
N GLU A 239 -13.61 6.66 2.63
CA GLU A 239 -14.84 7.45 2.50
C GLU A 239 -14.54 8.88 2.03
N LEU A 240 -15.45 9.46 1.27
CA LEU A 240 -15.31 10.85 0.84
C LEU A 240 -15.55 11.80 2.01
N LYS A 241 -14.78 12.87 2.05
CA LYS A 241 -14.98 13.96 3.01
C LYS A 241 -16.26 14.70 2.70
N LYS A 242 -16.94 15.23 3.71
CA LYS A 242 -18.13 16.06 3.51
C LYS A 242 -17.89 17.20 2.51
N SER A 243 -16.74 17.87 2.59
CA SER A 243 -16.38 18.95 1.66
C SER A 243 -16.21 18.48 0.21
N GLU A 244 -15.84 17.22 -0.01
CA GLU A 244 -15.74 16.64 -1.35
C GLU A 244 -17.13 16.32 -1.90
N ILE A 245 -18.04 15.80 -1.06
CA ILE A 245 -19.43 15.55 -1.41
C ILE A 245 -20.15 16.88 -1.70
N ASP A 246 -19.96 17.88 -0.85
CA ASP A 246 -20.54 19.22 -0.99
C ASP A 246 -20.03 19.92 -2.28
N ALA A 247 -18.86 19.54 -2.79
CA ALA A 247 -18.36 20.00 -4.09
C ALA A 247 -19.08 19.38 -5.29
N GLY A 248 -20.06 18.50 -5.08
CA GLY A 248 -20.94 17.95 -6.11
C GLY A 248 -20.36 16.77 -6.90
N VAL A 249 -19.41 16.01 -6.32
CA VAL A 249 -18.96 14.77 -6.95
C VAL A 249 -19.97 13.65 -6.77
N LYS A 250 -20.07 12.78 -7.77
CA LYS A 250 -20.77 11.49 -7.68
C LYS A 250 -19.79 10.42 -7.27
N ASN A 251 -20.13 9.66 -6.23
CA ASN A 251 -19.34 8.58 -5.69
C ASN A 251 -19.89 7.20 -6.10
N THR A 252 -19.01 6.29 -6.49
CA THR A 252 -19.33 4.88 -6.75
C THR A 252 -18.32 4.00 -6.01
N VAL A 253 -18.81 3.15 -5.11
CA VAL A 253 -17.99 2.14 -4.45
C VAL A 253 -17.77 0.99 -5.42
N ILE A 254 -16.53 0.71 -5.76
CA ILE A 254 -16.16 -0.34 -6.73
C ILE A 254 -15.68 -1.63 -6.06
N ALA A 255 -15.24 -1.56 -4.82
CA ALA A 255 -14.76 -2.70 -4.03
C ALA A 255 -14.71 -2.34 -2.55
N THR A 256 -14.67 -3.36 -1.69
CA THR A 256 -14.15 -3.24 -0.33
C THR A 256 -12.74 -3.81 -0.28
N ASP A 257 -11.81 -3.08 0.36
CA ASP A 257 -10.42 -3.46 0.52
C ASP A 257 -10.05 -3.52 2.00
N GLY A 258 -9.28 -4.54 2.37
CA GLY A 258 -8.66 -4.62 3.68
C GLY A 258 -7.43 -3.74 3.79
N ILE A 259 -7.13 -3.25 5.00
CA ILE A 259 -5.82 -2.66 5.29
C ILE A 259 -5.02 -3.69 6.10
N ALA A 260 -3.93 -4.19 5.52
CA ALA A 260 -3.01 -5.08 6.19
C ALA A 260 -1.93 -4.27 6.92
N VAL A 261 -1.73 -4.54 8.21
CA VAL A 261 -0.54 -4.09 8.95
C VAL A 261 0.59 -5.01 8.57
N ILE A 262 1.70 -4.45 8.11
CA ILE A 262 2.82 -5.20 7.56
C ILE A 262 4.11 -4.95 8.34
N VAL A 263 4.91 -5.99 8.40
CA VAL A 263 6.29 -5.97 8.92
C VAL A 263 7.23 -6.65 7.93
N ASN A 264 8.53 -6.54 8.16
CA ASN A 264 9.51 -7.31 7.42
C ASN A 264 9.20 -8.81 7.52
N LYS A 265 9.45 -9.58 6.45
CA LYS A 265 9.14 -11.01 6.41
C LYS A 265 9.87 -11.84 7.48
N ASP A 266 11.05 -11.39 7.92
CA ASP A 266 11.86 -12.05 8.95
C ASP A 266 11.45 -11.66 10.37
N SER A 267 10.49 -10.75 10.55
CA SER A 267 9.95 -10.36 11.85
C SER A 267 9.41 -11.56 12.63
N LYS A 268 9.62 -11.59 13.93
CA LYS A 268 9.08 -12.63 14.83
C LYS A 268 7.67 -12.31 15.32
N VAL A 269 7.22 -11.08 15.13
CA VAL A 269 5.84 -10.66 15.47
C VAL A 269 4.86 -11.24 14.45
N ASN A 270 3.78 -11.85 14.92
CA ASN A 270 2.76 -12.47 14.07
C ASN A 270 1.35 -11.90 14.32
N ASN A 271 1.14 -11.30 15.49
CA ASN A 271 -0.16 -10.76 15.89
C ASN A 271 0.05 -9.52 16.76
N LEU A 272 -0.78 -8.52 16.56
CA LEU A 272 -0.93 -7.37 17.43
C LEU A 272 -2.42 -7.14 17.72
N THR A 273 -2.71 -6.58 18.89
CA THR A 273 -4.04 -6.04 19.13
C THR A 273 -4.20 -4.69 18.43
N LYS A 274 -5.43 -4.31 18.17
CA LYS A 274 -5.77 -2.98 17.66
C LYS A 274 -5.17 -1.86 18.52
N THR A 275 -5.18 -2.02 19.84
CA THR A 275 -4.58 -1.06 20.79
C THR A 275 -3.06 -1.00 20.64
N GLN A 276 -2.38 -2.14 20.55
CA GLN A 276 -0.92 -2.16 20.34
C GLN A 276 -0.51 -1.45 19.04
N VAL A 277 -1.25 -1.66 17.94
CA VAL A 277 -1.00 -0.91 16.70
C VAL A 277 -1.16 0.60 16.92
N ALA A 278 -2.24 1.03 17.58
CA ALA A 278 -2.45 2.44 17.89
C ALA A 278 -1.31 3.01 18.76
N ASP A 279 -0.87 2.29 19.78
CA ASP A 279 0.20 2.73 20.68
C ASP A 279 1.57 2.80 19.99
N ILE A 280 1.85 1.90 19.05
CA ILE A 280 3.04 1.98 18.19
C ILE A 280 2.97 3.22 17.30
N PHE A 281 1.87 3.40 16.56
CA PHE A 281 1.76 4.49 15.59
C PHE A 281 1.61 5.87 16.23
N THR A 282 1.23 5.95 17.50
CA THR A 282 1.23 7.19 18.28
C THR A 282 2.54 7.43 19.04
N GLY A 283 3.52 6.51 18.94
CA GLY A 283 4.82 6.64 19.60
C GLY A 283 4.84 6.34 21.09
N LYS A 284 3.77 5.78 21.66
CA LYS A 284 3.73 5.33 23.06
C LYS A 284 4.56 4.06 23.28
N VAL A 285 4.58 3.17 22.30
CA VAL A 285 5.43 1.99 22.28
C VAL A 285 6.44 2.16 21.16
N THR A 286 7.73 2.19 21.52
CA THR A 286 8.85 2.46 20.61
C THR A 286 9.83 1.32 20.48
N GLU A 287 9.60 0.21 21.16
CA GLU A 287 10.47 -0.96 21.18
C GLU A 287 9.65 -2.23 21.04
N TRP A 288 10.10 -3.16 20.20
CA TRP A 288 9.45 -4.46 20.01
C TRP A 288 9.40 -5.31 21.27
N SER A 289 10.38 -5.14 22.16
CA SER A 289 10.48 -5.85 23.44
C SER A 289 9.41 -5.47 24.47
N LYS A 290 8.64 -4.42 24.19
CA LYS A 290 7.58 -3.91 25.09
C LYS A 290 6.15 -4.34 24.68
N LEU A 291 6.02 -5.28 23.75
CA LEU A 291 4.74 -5.75 23.22
C LEU A 291 4.23 -7.05 23.85
#